data_4aa7f70d4b5a750a85f6d8380e29e185
#
_entry.id   4aa7f70d4b5a750a85f6d8380e29e185
#
_cell.length_a   1.000
_cell.length_b   1.000
_cell.length_c   1.000
_cell.angle_alpha   90.00
_cell.angle_beta   90.00
_cell.angle_gamma   90.00
#
_symmetry.space_group_name_H-M   'P 1'
#
loop_
_entity.id
_entity.type
_entity.pdbx_description
1 polymer ?
#
loop_
_entity_poly.entity_id
_entity_poly.type
_entity_poly.pdbx_seq_one_letter_code
_entity_poly.pdbx_strand_id
1 'polypeptide(L)'
;MADFPARNREAFDAHWERLLADPSLYKKTIVFEGQVAGNIGSWAQDGRRLVGYWIGREFWGKGLATQALGELIEELDTRPLYAYVAKANIGSIRVLEKCGFVRSGEDEHEDLYKLS
;
A
#
# COMPACT_ATOMS: atom_id res chain seq x y z
N MET A 1 -5.48 8.36 -5.09
CA MET A 1 -5.26 8.16 -3.85
C MET A 1 -3.86 7.82 -3.62
N ALA A 2 -3.24 8.03 -2.81
CA ALA A 2 -2.22 7.82 -2.66
C ALA A 2 -1.72 7.60 -2.16
N ASP A 3 -1.29 7.49 -1.74
CA ASP A 3 -0.44 7.55 -1.81
C ASP A 3 0.38 7.32 -0.94
N PHE A 4 1.15 6.68 -0.87
CA PHE A 4 2.10 6.23 0.01
C PHE A 4 3.48 6.53 -0.46
N PRO A 5 4.22 7.21 0.25
CA PRO A 5 3.85 8.03 1.33
C PRO A 5 3.11 9.17 0.73
N ALA A 6 2.27 9.74 1.42
CA ALA A 6 1.34 10.61 0.87
C ALA A 6 1.88 11.93 0.47
N ARG A 7 3.04 12.02 -0.09
CA ARG A 7 3.55 13.27 -0.36
C ARG A 7 3.56 13.56 -1.79
N ASN A 8 4.42 12.98 -2.55
CA ASN A 8 4.53 13.25 -3.96
C ASN A 8 5.26 12.08 -4.63
N ARG A 9 5.30 12.14 -5.95
CA ARG A 9 5.91 11.11 -6.76
C ARG A 9 7.37 10.90 -6.45
N GLU A 10 8.09 12.00 -6.21
CA GLU A 10 9.52 11.91 -5.93
C GLU A 10 9.80 11.14 -4.64
N ALA A 11 9.03 11.45 -3.59
CA ALA A 11 9.21 10.75 -2.33
C ALA A 11 8.88 9.27 -2.46
N PHE A 12 7.85 8.95 -3.23
CA PHE A 12 7.47 7.58 -3.48
C PHE A 12 8.56 6.83 -4.25
N ASP A 13 9.09 7.44 -5.31
CA ASP A 13 10.12 6.82 -6.11
C ASP A 13 11.38 6.56 -5.29
N ALA A 14 11.78 7.51 -4.44
CA ALA A 14 12.94 7.32 -3.58
C ALA A 14 12.71 6.16 -2.60
N HIS A 15 11.51 6.05 -2.08
CA HIS A 15 11.15 4.97 -1.18
C HIS A 15 11.26 3.61 -1.90
N TRP A 16 10.72 3.52 -3.12
CA TRP A 16 10.79 2.30 -3.90
C TRP A 16 12.21 1.91 -4.25
N GLU A 17 13.06 2.89 -4.57
CA GLU A 17 14.45 2.59 -4.88
C GLU A 17 15.14 1.90 -3.71
N ARG A 18 14.87 2.33 -2.49
CA ARG A 18 15.43 1.69 -1.32
C ARG A 18 14.86 0.30 -1.10
N LEU A 19 13.57 0.14 -1.35
CA LEU A 19 12.89 -1.15 -1.18
C LEU A 19 13.37 -2.17 -2.20
N LEU A 20 13.72 -1.74 -3.41
CA LEU A 20 14.17 -2.67 -4.45
C LEU A 20 15.44 -3.42 -4.05
N ALA A 21 16.21 -2.89 -3.11
CA ALA A 21 17.39 -3.56 -2.60
C ALA A 21 17.07 -4.52 -1.45
N ASP A 22 15.83 -4.55 -0.98
CA ASP A 22 15.42 -5.35 0.16
C ASP A 22 15.04 -6.76 -0.31
N PRO A 23 15.73 -7.81 0.17
CA PRO A 23 15.41 -9.17 -0.28
C PRO A 23 14.02 -9.65 0.16
N SER A 24 13.36 -8.96 1.10
CA SER A 24 12.02 -9.34 1.53
C SER A 24 10.93 -8.75 0.65
N LEU A 25 11.28 -7.90 -0.30
CA LEU A 25 10.30 -7.21 -1.13
C LEU A 25 9.55 -8.16 -2.05
N TYR A 26 8.22 -8.09 -1.99
CA TYR A 26 7.31 -8.72 -2.94
C TYR A 26 6.58 -7.59 -3.64
N LYS A 27 6.82 -7.43 -4.93
CA LYS A 27 6.32 -6.27 -5.67
C LYS A 27 5.55 -6.69 -6.92
N LYS A 28 4.45 -6.01 -7.19
CA LYS A 28 3.66 -6.22 -8.40
C LYS A 28 3.31 -4.89 -9.04
N THR A 29 3.23 -4.89 -10.36
CA THR A 29 2.79 -3.73 -11.11
C THR A 29 1.29 -3.84 -11.35
N ILE A 30 0.58 -2.72 -11.16
CA ILE A 30 -0.86 -2.66 -11.41
C ILE A 30 -1.07 -2.15 -12.83
N VAL A 31 -1.77 -2.94 -13.65
CA VAL A 31 -2.02 -2.59 -15.04
C VAL A 31 -3.53 -2.44 -15.25
N PHE A 32 -3.93 -1.39 -15.95
CA PHE A 32 -5.33 -1.15 -16.27
C PHE A 32 -5.44 -0.77 -17.73
N GLU A 33 -6.21 -1.56 -18.49
CA GLU A 33 -6.43 -1.35 -19.92
C GLU A 33 -5.11 -1.19 -20.69
N GLY A 34 -4.15 -2.05 -20.36
CA GLY A 34 -2.87 -2.06 -21.06
C GLY A 34 -1.87 -1.01 -20.62
N GLN A 35 -2.22 -0.19 -19.61
CA GLN A 35 -1.33 0.85 -19.13
C GLN A 35 -0.91 0.59 -17.70
N VAL A 36 0.30 0.99 -17.35
CA VAL A 36 0.77 0.89 -15.97
C VAL A 36 0.03 1.94 -15.14
N ALA A 37 -0.79 1.46 -14.22
CA ALA A 37 -1.59 2.34 -13.35
C ALA A 37 -0.91 2.61 -12.02
N GLY A 38 -0.03 1.72 -11.56
CA GLY A 38 0.64 1.91 -10.30
C GLY A 38 1.44 0.69 -9.87
N ASN A 39 1.77 0.66 -8.61
CA ASN A 39 2.54 -0.44 -8.01
C ASN A 39 1.97 -0.78 -6.65
N ILE A 40 2.14 -2.04 -6.26
CA ILE A 40 1.78 -2.49 -4.93
C ILE A 40 2.86 -3.46 -4.47
N GLY A 41 3.13 -3.49 -3.17
CA GLY A 41 4.16 -4.38 -2.67
C GLY A 41 4.08 -4.63 -1.19
N SER A 42 4.91 -5.54 -0.74
CA SER A 42 5.02 -5.91 0.67
C SER A 42 6.48 -6.12 1.01
N TRP A 43 6.87 -5.74 2.21
CA TRP A 43 8.25 -5.86 2.67
C TRP A 43 8.26 -6.02 4.18
N ALA A 44 9.39 -6.51 4.71
CA ALA A 44 9.56 -6.69 6.15
C ALA A 44 10.27 -5.46 6.71
N GLN A 45 9.78 -4.96 7.84
CA GLN A 45 10.39 -3.82 8.51
C GLN A 45 10.07 -3.90 10.00
N ASP A 46 11.11 -3.84 10.82
CA ASP A 46 10.94 -3.86 12.29
C ASP A 46 10.13 -5.07 12.78
N GLY A 47 10.36 -6.22 12.18
CA GLY A 47 9.68 -7.44 12.57
C GLY A 47 8.24 -7.55 12.11
N ARG A 48 7.80 -6.65 11.24
CA ARG A 48 6.43 -6.65 10.72
C ARG A 48 6.44 -6.78 9.21
N ARG A 49 5.40 -7.40 8.67
CA ARG A 49 5.21 -7.44 7.22
C ARG A 49 4.30 -6.29 6.83
N LEU A 50 4.84 -5.35 6.07
CA LEU A 50 4.11 -4.15 5.66
C LEU A 50 3.64 -4.27 4.22
N VAL A 51 2.56 -3.56 3.90
CA VAL A 51 2.07 -3.43 2.52
C VAL A 51 1.95 -1.95 2.19
N GLY A 52 2.11 -1.63 0.90
CA GLY A 52 1.95 -0.27 0.43
C GLY A 52 1.71 -0.27 -1.06
N TYR A 53 1.11 0.83 -1.57
CA TYR A 53 0.81 0.93 -2.98
C TYR A 53 0.77 2.39 -3.41
N TRP A 54 0.86 2.57 -4.74
CA TRP A 54 0.73 3.88 -5.37
C TRP A 54 -0.08 3.71 -6.65
N ILE A 55 -1.07 4.59 -6.85
CA ILE A 55 -1.90 4.60 -8.05
C ILE A 55 -1.78 5.98 -8.70
N GLY A 56 -1.55 6.01 -10.01
CA GLY A 56 -1.50 7.26 -10.75
C GLY A 56 -2.84 7.98 -10.68
N ARG A 57 -2.78 9.31 -10.62
CA ARG A 57 -3.99 10.10 -10.41
C ARG A 57 -5.08 9.85 -11.45
N GLU A 58 -4.70 9.66 -12.70
CA GLU A 58 -5.66 9.44 -13.78
C GLU A 58 -6.39 8.10 -13.65
N PHE A 59 -5.93 7.23 -12.76
CA PHE A 59 -6.55 5.93 -12.54
C PHE A 59 -7.35 5.86 -11.24
N TRP A 60 -7.48 6.97 -10.54
CA TRP A 60 -8.22 7.01 -9.28
C TRP A 60 -9.71 6.80 -9.53
N GLY A 61 -10.41 6.29 -8.53
CA GLY A 61 -11.86 6.14 -8.60
C GLY A 61 -12.33 4.91 -9.37
N LYS A 62 -11.43 3.99 -9.71
CA LYS A 62 -11.77 2.81 -10.49
C LYS A 62 -11.69 1.51 -9.68
N GLY A 63 -11.45 1.60 -8.38
CA GLY A 63 -11.36 0.41 -7.53
C GLY A 63 -10.10 -0.39 -7.69
N LEU A 64 -9.10 0.14 -8.37
CA LEU A 64 -7.87 -0.61 -8.66
C LEU A 64 -7.07 -0.92 -7.39
N ALA A 65 -6.99 0.02 -6.47
CA ALA A 65 -6.23 -0.20 -5.24
C ALA A 65 -6.88 -1.30 -4.39
N THR A 66 -8.20 -1.28 -4.28
CA THR A 66 -8.93 -2.30 -3.52
C THR A 66 -8.73 -3.67 -4.13
N GLN A 67 -8.83 -3.76 -5.45
CA GLN A 67 -8.63 -5.03 -6.15
C GLN A 67 -7.20 -5.53 -5.99
N ALA A 68 -6.22 -4.65 -6.20
CA ALA A 68 -4.82 -5.04 -6.13
C ALA A 68 -4.44 -5.48 -4.71
N LEU A 69 -4.91 -4.76 -3.70
CA LEU A 69 -4.62 -5.13 -2.33
C LEU A 69 -5.28 -6.46 -1.96
N GLY A 70 -6.52 -6.68 -2.42
CA GLY A 70 -7.20 -7.95 -2.18
C GLY A 70 -6.43 -9.11 -2.77
N GLU A 71 -5.93 -8.96 -3.98
CA GLU A 71 -5.15 -10.02 -4.64
C GLU A 71 -3.83 -10.26 -3.90
N LEU A 72 -3.18 -9.19 -3.48
CA LEU A 72 -1.91 -9.31 -2.76
C LEU A 72 -2.11 -10.08 -1.43
N ILE A 73 -3.18 -9.76 -0.73
CA ILE A 73 -3.51 -10.44 0.53
C ILE A 73 -3.66 -11.94 0.32
N GLU A 74 -4.33 -12.33 -0.77
CA GLU A 74 -4.52 -13.75 -1.08
C GLU A 74 -3.23 -14.45 -1.43
N GLU A 75 -2.31 -13.74 -2.06
CA GLU A 75 -1.03 -14.31 -2.45
C GLU A 75 -0.04 -14.44 -1.31
N LEU A 76 -0.18 -13.61 -0.29
CA LEU A 76 0.71 -13.64 0.86
C LEU A 76 0.14 -14.52 1.95
N ASP A 77 0.92 -15.50 2.40
CA ASP A 77 0.49 -16.36 3.48
C ASP A 77 0.77 -15.77 4.86
N THR A 78 1.52 -14.68 4.89
CA THR A 78 1.95 -14.07 6.14
C THR A 78 0.82 -13.30 6.81
N ARG A 79 0.67 -13.48 8.11
CA ARG A 79 -0.23 -12.69 8.95
C ARG A 79 0.47 -12.42 10.27
N PRO A 80 0.25 -11.29 10.89
CA PRO A 80 -0.57 -10.20 10.41
C PRO A 80 0.15 -9.35 9.36
N LEU A 81 -0.63 -8.62 8.56
CA LEU A 81 -0.10 -7.63 7.65
C LEU A 81 -0.38 -6.25 8.23
N TYR A 82 0.49 -5.30 7.93
CA TYR A 82 0.39 -3.94 8.45
C TYR A 82 0.48 -2.93 7.32
N ALA A 83 -0.14 -1.77 7.50
CA ALA A 83 -0.03 -0.67 6.56
C ALA A 83 -0.04 0.65 7.32
N TYR A 84 0.87 1.54 6.96
CA TYR A 84 0.84 2.90 7.46
C TYR A 84 0.10 3.77 6.44
N VAL A 85 -0.75 4.67 6.92
CA VAL A 85 -1.50 5.55 6.04
C VAL A 85 -1.60 6.92 6.69
N ALA A 86 -1.43 7.97 5.89
CA ALA A 86 -1.57 9.33 6.40
C ALA A 86 -3.01 9.55 6.84
N LYS A 87 -3.19 10.22 7.99
CA LYS A 87 -4.52 10.45 8.55
C LYS A 87 -5.44 11.19 7.60
N ALA A 88 -4.88 12.05 6.77
CA ALA A 88 -5.67 12.82 5.80
C ALA A 88 -6.01 12.05 4.54
N ASN A 89 -5.47 10.85 4.36
CA ASN A 89 -5.69 10.08 3.14
C ASN A 89 -6.90 9.17 3.28
N ILE A 90 -8.07 9.78 3.19
CA ILE A 90 -9.34 9.07 3.37
C ILE A 90 -9.53 7.95 2.35
N GLY A 91 -9.08 8.17 1.12
CA GLY A 91 -9.21 7.15 0.09
C GLY A 91 -8.46 5.87 0.42
N SER A 92 -7.22 6.00 0.90
CA SER A 92 -6.44 4.83 1.29
C SER A 92 -7.01 4.16 2.53
N ILE A 93 -7.50 4.94 3.48
CA ILE A 93 -8.13 4.38 4.67
C ILE A 93 -9.31 3.49 4.27
N ARG A 94 -10.13 3.97 3.35
CA ARG A 94 -11.28 3.19 2.88
C ARG A 94 -10.85 1.90 2.18
N VAL A 95 -9.79 1.96 1.39
CA VAL A 95 -9.26 0.77 0.72
C VAL A 95 -8.83 -0.26 1.75
N LEU A 96 -8.07 0.17 2.76
CA LEU A 96 -7.63 -0.75 3.81
C LEU A 96 -8.81 -1.36 4.55
N GLU A 97 -9.80 -0.55 4.90
CA GLU A 97 -10.97 -1.05 5.62
C GLU A 97 -11.77 -2.04 4.79
N LYS A 98 -11.93 -1.77 3.49
CA LYS A 98 -12.64 -2.70 2.61
C LYS A 98 -11.93 -4.04 2.50
N CYS A 99 -10.64 -4.06 2.67
CA CYS A 99 -9.85 -5.29 2.60
C CYS A 99 -9.71 -5.98 3.95
N GLY A 100 -10.38 -5.48 4.98
CA GLY A 100 -10.41 -6.13 6.28
C GLY A 100 -9.41 -5.62 7.29
N PHE A 101 -8.63 -4.62 6.95
CA PHE A 101 -7.71 -4.03 7.90
C PHE A 101 -8.46 -3.20 8.94
N VAL A 102 -7.96 -3.20 10.17
CA VAL A 102 -8.53 -2.37 11.23
C VAL A 102 -7.42 -1.51 11.81
N ARG A 103 -7.81 -0.35 12.28
CA ARG A 103 -6.85 0.58 12.88
C ARG A 103 -6.27 -0.04 14.15
N SER A 104 -4.95 -0.06 14.22
CA SER A 104 -4.23 -0.73 15.30
C SER A 104 -3.39 0.24 16.12
N GLY A 105 -3.07 1.40 15.59
CA GLY A 105 -2.28 2.38 16.30
C GLY A 105 -2.23 3.68 15.52
N GLU A 106 -1.56 4.68 16.08
CA GLU A 106 -1.43 5.95 15.41
C GLU A 106 -0.23 6.70 15.93
N ASP A 107 0.30 7.59 15.11
CA ASP A 107 1.24 8.59 15.56
C ASP A 107 0.69 9.96 15.18
N GLU A 108 1.54 10.97 15.13
CA GLU A 108 1.10 12.33 14.89
C GLU A 108 0.53 12.54 13.48
N HIS A 109 1.06 11.83 12.50
CA HIS A 109 0.72 12.05 11.10
C HIS A 109 0.08 10.85 10.41
N GLU A 110 0.29 9.66 10.92
CA GLU A 110 -0.16 8.43 10.28
C GLU A 110 -0.89 7.50 11.24
N ASP A 111 -1.78 6.71 10.68
CA ASP A 111 -2.41 5.61 11.40
C ASP A 111 -1.77 4.31 10.94
N LEU A 112 -1.70 3.35 11.86
CA LEU A 112 -1.25 2.00 11.55
C LEU A 112 -2.47 1.10 11.46
N TYR A 113 -2.61 0.41 10.35
CA TYR A 113 -3.69 -0.55 10.13
C TYR A 113 -3.13 -1.98 10.13
N LYS A 114 -3.94 -2.92 10.56
CA LYS A 114 -3.51 -4.30 10.75
C LYS A 114 -4.57 -5.26 10.20
N LEU A 115 -4.12 -6.26 9.47
CA LEU A 115 -4.95 -7.38 9.04
C LEU A 115 -4.45 -8.63 9.76
N SER A 116 -5.23 -9.14 10.67
CA SER A 116 -4.86 -10.31 11.47
C SER A 116 -4.99 -11.60 10.70
#